data_2a4ffcccd40b65ec67bb51e79f580494
#
_entry.id   2a4ffcccd40b65ec67bb51e79f580494
#
_cell.length_a   1.000
_cell.length_b   1.000
_cell.length_c   1.000
_cell.angle_alpha   90.00
_cell.angle_beta   90.00
_cell.angle_gamma   90.00
#
_symmetry.space_group_name_H-M   'P 1'
#
loop_
_entity.id
_entity.type
_entity.pdbx_description
1 polymer ?
#
loop_
_entity_poly.entity_id
_entity_poly.type
_entity_poly.pdbx_seq_one_letter_code
_entity_poly.pdbx_strand_id
1 'polypeptide(L)'
;YGASEGLRTVLVERSATGGQAGQSSRIENYLGFPDGVSGSQLTERARRQAARFGAEILTAREVTGLEVNGPARTVLFSDGSAVSAHSVILATGVSYRQLDAPGLAGLTGCGVFYGSALTEATACQGHDVYIVGGANSAGQAAMYLARGAKSVTLLVRGPSLSASMSHYLVQQIEDAPNVSVRTGTVLESAHGSEHLEQLTLRDVASGHTELVDAQWLFVFIGAAPLTSWLEGTVLRDGRGFIMAGPDLTPDGRPPADWDLDRPPYHLETNVPGVFVAGDARSESAKRVASAVGEGAMAVMLVHRYLEQS
;
A
#
# COMPACT_ATOMS: atom_id res chain seq x y z
N TYR A 1 4.04 -4.01 -19.30
CA TYR A 1 4.44 -5.36 -19.76
C TYR A 1 3.42 -5.92 -20.77
N GLY A 2 2.13 -6.06 -20.46
CA GLY A 2 1.14 -6.66 -21.36
C GLY A 2 1.21 -6.12 -22.80
N ALA A 3 1.18 -4.81 -22.96
CA ALA A 3 1.30 -4.18 -24.28
C ALA A 3 2.66 -4.44 -24.94
N SER A 4 3.77 -4.46 -24.17
CA SER A 4 5.10 -4.76 -24.72
C SER A 4 5.26 -6.20 -25.18
N GLU A 5 4.42 -7.11 -24.70
CA GLU A 5 4.39 -8.53 -25.03
C GLU A 5 3.26 -8.87 -26.02
N GLY A 6 2.65 -7.85 -26.65
CA GLY A 6 1.68 -8.00 -27.73
C GLY A 6 0.23 -8.17 -27.32
N LEU A 7 -0.09 -8.08 -26.03
CA LEU A 7 -1.49 -8.11 -25.58
C LEU A 7 -2.17 -6.76 -25.81
N ARG A 8 -3.42 -6.77 -26.27
CA ARG A 8 -4.27 -5.58 -26.26
C ARG A 8 -4.57 -5.22 -24.80
N THR A 9 -3.93 -4.17 -24.31
CA THR A 9 -3.92 -3.83 -22.91
C THR A 9 -4.63 -2.48 -22.67
N VAL A 10 -5.62 -2.50 -21.79
CA VAL A 10 -6.29 -1.29 -21.27
C VAL A 10 -5.95 -1.16 -19.80
N LEU A 11 -5.44 0.00 -19.39
CA LEU A 11 -5.22 0.38 -18.00
C LEU A 11 -6.31 1.35 -17.58
N VAL A 12 -6.99 1.05 -16.48
CA VAL A 12 -8.05 1.90 -15.93
C VAL A 12 -7.57 2.53 -14.63
N GLU A 13 -7.74 3.85 -14.50
CA GLU A 13 -7.36 4.61 -13.32
C GLU A 13 -8.49 5.54 -12.89
N ARG A 14 -8.83 5.51 -11.60
CA ARG A 14 -9.91 6.32 -11.02
C ARG A 14 -9.60 7.83 -11.05
N SER A 15 -8.34 8.18 -10.89
CA SER A 15 -7.90 9.59 -10.79
C SER A 15 -6.80 9.88 -11.81
N ALA A 16 -5.62 10.25 -11.34
CA ALA A 16 -4.42 10.43 -12.13
C ALA A 16 -3.52 9.20 -11.97
N THR A 17 -2.83 8.82 -13.05
CA THR A 17 -1.86 7.72 -13.01
C THR A 17 -0.73 7.99 -12.02
N GLY A 18 -0.33 6.94 -11.28
CA GLY A 18 0.78 7.01 -10.32
C GLY A 18 0.44 6.51 -8.93
N GLY A 19 -0.83 6.58 -8.53
CA GLY A 19 -1.30 6.06 -7.24
C GLY A 19 -0.46 6.57 -6.06
N GLN A 20 -0.29 5.74 -5.04
CA GLN A 20 0.50 6.06 -3.85
C GLN A 20 2.00 6.29 -4.17
N ALA A 21 2.54 5.57 -5.15
CA ALA A 21 3.92 5.76 -5.57
C ALA A 21 4.18 7.17 -6.11
N GLY A 22 3.22 7.73 -6.88
CA GLY A 22 3.31 9.06 -7.45
C GLY A 22 3.34 10.19 -6.41
N GLN A 23 2.84 9.95 -5.20
CA GLN A 23 2.82 10.91 -4.10
C GLN A 23 4.12 10.94 -3.28
N SER A 24 5.02 9.97 -3.46
CA SER A 24 6.30 9.94 -2.75
C SER A 24 7.20 11.06 -3.24
N SER A 25 7.72 11.85 -2.31
CA SER A 25 8.70 12.92 -2.60
C SER A 25 9.96 12.34 -3.23
N ARG A 26 10.43 11.20 -2.71
CA ARG A 26 11.61 10.48 -3.20
C ARG A 26 11.50 8.98 -2.90
N ILE A 27 11.83 8.15 -3.89
CA ILE A 27 11.94 6.70 -3.77
C ILE A 27 13.42 6.35 -3.94
N GLU A 28 14.07 5.96 -2.85
CA GLU A 28 15.53 5.72 -2.82
C GLU A 28 15.92 4.26 -3.10
N ASN A 29 14.99 3.35 -2.94
CA ASN A 29 15.23 1.90 -3.05
C ASN A 29 14.64 1.28 -4.33
N TYR A 30 14.43 2.07 -5.39
CA TYR A 30 14.02 1.54 -6.69
C TYR A 30 15.26 1.27 -7.54
N LEU A 31 15.42 0.03 -7.97
CA LEU A 31 16.60 -0.44 -8.72
C LEU A 31 16.82 0.41 -9.99
N GLY A 32 18.07 0.85 -10.21
CA GLY A 32 18.47 1.64 -11.36
C GLY A 32 18.48 3.15 -11.10
N PHE A 33 18.16 3.60 -9.87
CA PHE A 33 18.19 5.01 -9.47
C PHE A 33 19.06 5.17 -8.21
N PRO A 34 20.40 5.22 -8.36
CA PRO A 34 21.33 5.26 -7.23
C PRO A 34 21.14 6.50 -6.33
N ASP A 35 20.70 7.60 -6.93
CA ASP A 35 20.43 8.87 -6.23
C ASP A 35 18.94 9.02 -5.85
N GLY A 36 18.14 7.95 -5.99
CA GLY A 36 16.69 8.00 -5.84
C GLY A 36 15.98 8.69 -7.01
N VAL A 37 14.66 8.65 -6.99
CA VAL A 37 13.78 9.26 -7.98
C VAL A 37 12.50 9.73 -7.31
N SER A 38 11.93 10.87 -7.71
CA SER A 38 10.61 11.25 -7.21
C SER A 38 9.54 10.30 -7.71
N GLY A 39 8.51 10.04 -6.90
CA GLY A 39 7.40 9.18 -7.27
C GLY A 39 6.71 9.66 -8.54
N SER A 40 6.51 10.98 -8.68
CA SER A 40 5.92 11.60 -9.86
C SER A 40 6.75 11.38 -11.13
N GLN A 41 8.07 11.51 -11.05
CA GLN A 41 8.97 11.24 -12.19
C GLN A 41 8.96 9.76 -12.58
N LEU A 42 8.99 8.86 -11.61
CA LEU A 42 8.98 7.41 -11.86
C LEU A 42 7.67 7.01 -12.55
N THR A 43 6.54 7.43 -12.03
CA THR A 43 5.21 7.07 -12.55
C THR A 43 4.93 7.70 -13.90
N GLU A 44 5.39 8.94 -14.16
CA GLU A 44 5.27 9.56 -15.48
C GLU A 44 6.14 8.83 -16.53
N ARG A 45 7.35 8.40 -16.17
CA ARG A 45 8.17 7.57 -17.06
C ARG A 45 7.48 6.25 -17.38
N ALA A 46 6.88 5.59 -16.38
CA ALA A 46 6.14 4.34 -16.56
C ALA A 46 4.91 4.54 -17.47
N ARG A 47 4.14 5.62 -17.26
CA ARG A 47 2.98 5.98 -18.10
C ARG A 47 3.39 6.17 -19.56
N ARG A 48 4.43 6.96 -19.82
CA ARG A 48 4.96 7.21 -21.17
C ARG A 48 5.47 5.93 -21.83
N GLN A 49 6.09 5.05 -21.04
CA GLN A 49 6.57 3.76 -21.53
C GLN A 49 5.41 2.84 -21.92
N ALA A 50 4.36 2.75 -21.10
CA ALA A 50 3.17 1.97 -21.39
C ALA A 50 2.46 2.48 -22.67
N ALA A 51 2.27 3.79 -22.80
CA ALA A 51 1.67 4.41 -23.98
C ALA A 51 2.51 4.16 -25.25
N ARG A 52 3.84 4.21 -25.14
CA ARG A 52 4.75 3.90 -26.27
C ARG A 52 4.59 2.47 -26.79
N PHE A 53 4.26 1.51 -25.93
CA PHE A 53 3.97 0.13 -26.31
C PHE A 53 2.50 -0.09 -26.76
N GLY A 54 1.69 0.97 -26.78
CA GLY A 54 0.31 0.89 -27.27
C GLY A 54 -0.71 0.51 -26.21
N ALA A 55 -0.38 0.58 -24.92
CA ALA A 55 -1.38 0.44 -23.87
C ALA A 55 -2.35 1.63 -23.92
N GLU A 56 -3.65 1.34 -23.93
CA GLU A 56 -4.70 2.35 -23.77
C GLU A 56 -4.85 2.70 -22.29
N ILE A 57 -4.86 3.99 -21.94
CA ILE A 57 -4.94 4.45 -20.58
C ILE A 57 -6.22 5.28 -20.40
N LEU A 58 -7.17 4.74 -19.63
CA LEU A 58 -8.42 5.39 -19.29
C LEU A 58 -8.29 6.00 -17.89
N THR A 59 -8.23 7.32 -17.81
CA THR A 59 -8.21 8.07 -16.55
C THR A 59 -9.59 8.61 -16.20
N ALA A 60 -9.79 8.98 -14.93
CA ALA A 60 -11.06 9.44 -14.39
C ALA A 60 -12.20 8.43 -14.60
N ARG A 61 -11.89 7.14 -14.45
CA ARG A 61 -12.83 6.03 -14.59
C ARG A 61 -12.87 5.22 -13.31
N GLU A 62 -13.95 5.35 -12.56
CA GLU A 62 -14.15 4.57 -11.34
C GLU A 62 -14.78 3.22 -11.65
N VAL A 63 -14.12 2.15 -11.21
CA VAL A 63 -14.61 0.78 -11.33
C VAL A 63 -15.54 0.48 -10.15
N THR A 64 -16.72 -0.08 -10.45
CA THR A 64 -17.76 -0.41 -9.47
C THR A 64 -18.08 -1.88 -9.36
N GLY A 65 -17.62 -2.71 -10.31
CA GLY A 65 -17.90 -4.15 -10.30
C GLY A 65 -17.04 -4.94 -11.28
N LEU A 66 -17.05 -6.25 -11.07
CA LEU A 66 -16.47 -7.25 -11.95
C LEU A 66 -17.49 -8.37 -12.14
N GLU A 67 -17.88 -8.60 -13.38
CA GLU A 67 -18.75 -9.71 -13.77
C GLU A 67 -17.94 -10.79 -14.49
N VAL A 68 -18.31 -12.04 -14.23
CA VAL A 68 -17.72 -13.23 -14.84
C VAL A 68 -18.75 -13.92 -15.70
N ASN A 69 -18.60 -13.79 -17.02
CA ASN A 69 -19.56 -14.31 -18.00
C ASN A 69 -18.86 -15.24 -18.99
N GLY A 70 -18.80 -16.55 -18.67
CA GLY A 70 -18.04 -17.51 -19.46
C GLY A 70 -16.58 -17.13 -19.58
N PRO A 71 -16.01 -16.97 -20.78
CA PRO A 71 -14.61 -16.57 -20.97
C PRO A 71 -14.37 -15.08 -20.74
N ALA A 72 -15.43 -14.26 -20.65
CA ALA A 72 -15.30 -12.81 -20.49
C ALA A 72 -15.26 -12.39 -19.01
N ARG A 73 -14.36 -11.44 -18.73
CA ARG A 73 -14.25 -10.71 -17.47
C ARG A 73 -14.64 -9.27 -17.75
N THR A 74 -15.81 -8.86 -17.29
CA THR A 74 -16.39 -7.55 -17.59
C THR A 74 -16.23 -6.61 -16.39
N VAL A 75 -15.46 -5.55 -16.58
CA VAL A 75 -15.25 -4.48 -15.60
C VAL A 75 -16.31 -3.42 -15.81
N LEU A 76 -17.08 -3.12 -14.75
CA LEU A 76 -18.16 -2.13 -14.75
C LEU A 76 -17.67 -0.80 -14.22
N PHE A 77 -18.15 0.30 -14.81
CA PHE A 77 -17.81 1.67 -14.38
C PHE A 77 -19.00 2.40 -13.77
N SER A 78 -18.72 3.41 -12.96
CA SER A 78 -19.73 4.23 -12.27
C SER A 78 -20.64 5.01 -13.22
N ASP A 79 -20.23 5.24 -14.47
CA ASP A 79 -21.02 5.89 -15.50
C ASP A 79 -21.95 4.93 -16.29
N GLY A 80 -22.00 3.66 -15.88
CA GLY A 80 -22.78 2.61 -16.53
C GLY A 80 -22.13 1.98 -17.75
N SER A 81 -20.96 2.44 -18.18
CA SER A 81 -20.19 1.78 -19.24
C SER A 81 -19.43 0.57 -18.71
N ALA A 82 -18.92 -0.27 -19.60
CA ALA A 82 -18.18 -1.46 -19.25
C ALA A 82 -17.08 -1.79 -20.27
N VAL A 83 -16.08 -2.54 -19.83
CA VAL A 83 -15.03 -3.13 -20.68
C VAL A 83 -14.94 -4.61 -20.39
N SER A 84 -15.00 -5.43 -21.45
CA SER A 84 -14.80 -6.87 -21.35
C SER A 84 -13.42 -7.27 -21.88
N ALA A 85 -12.79 -8.20 -21.17
CA ALA A 85 -11.50 -8.77 -21.50
C ALA A 85 -11.48 -10.27 -21.21
N HIS A 86 -10.54 -11.01 -21.77
CA HIS A 86 -10.31 -12.41 -21.42
C HIS A 86 -9.62 -12.57 -20.06
N SER A 87 -8.87 -11.56 -19.62
CA SER A 87 -8.17 -11.58 -18.35
C SER A 87 -8.13 -10.17 -17.74
N VAL A 88 -8.12 -10.10 -16.39
CA VAL A 88 -8.04 -8.87 -15.62
C VAL A 88 -6.91 -8.97 -14.60
N ILE A 89 -6.11 -7.91 -14.49
CA ILE A 89 -5.13 -7.76 -13.40
C ILE A 89 -5.62 -6.68 -12.44
N LEU A 90 -5.89 -7.07 -11.21
CA LEU A 90 -6.29 -6.20 -10.12
C LEU A 90 -5.05 -5.56 -9.48
N ALA A 91 -4.82 -4.27 -9.76
CA ALA A 91 -3.69 -3.50 -9.23
C ALA A 91 -4.18 -2.23 -8.51
N THR A 92 -5.30 -2.34 -7.81
CA THR A 92 -6.03 -1.22 -7.20
C THR A 92 -5.33 -0.60 -5.99
N GLY A 93 -4.33 -1.30 -5.44
CA GLY A 93 -3.52 -0.80 -4.33
C GLY A 93 -4.30 -0.66 -3.03
N VAL A 94 -3.77 0.21 -2.16
CA VAL A 94 -4.34 0.51 -0.83
C VAL A 94 -4.59 2.00 -0.68
N SER A 95 -5.50 2.37 0.21
CA SER A 95 -5.63 3.71 0.75
C SER A 95 -5.18 3.71 2.20
N TYR A 96 -4.21 4.55 2.55
CA TYR A 96 -3.88 4.77 3.96
C TYR A 96 -4.98 5.59 4.63
N ARG A 97 -5.36 5.20 5.84
CA ARG A 97 -6.26 6.00 6.65
C ARG A 97 -5.58 7.34 6.94
N GLN A 98 -6.26 8.40 6.60
CA GLN A 98 -5.77 9.73 6.90
C GLN A 98 -6.05 10.03 8.37
N LEU A 99 -5.07 10.62 9.04
CA LEU A 99 -5.24 11.18 10.37
C LEU A 99 -5.83 12.58 10.22
N ASP A 100 -6.98 12.80 10.81
CA ASP A 100 -7.63 14.10 10.78
C ASP A 100 -7.01 14.98 11.87
N ALA A 101 -5.96 15.72 11.50
CA ALA A 101 -5.30 16.69 12.34
C ALA A 101 -4.86 17.90 11.51
N PRO A 102 -5.13 19.14 11.96
CA PRO A 102 -4.72 20.35 11.28
C PRO A 102 -3.23 20.37 10.91
N GLY A 103 -2.92 20.84 9.72
CA GLY A 103 -1.54 20.98 9.21
C GLY A 103 -0.96 19.74 8.53
N LEU A 104 -1.45 18.52 8.79
CA LEU A 104 -0.88 17.29 8.24
C LEU A 104 -0.94 17.21 6.72
N ALA A 105 -2.07 17.60 6.12
CA ALA A 105 -2.27 17.48 4.67
C ALA A 105 -1.24 18.26 3.87
N GLY A 106 -0.92 19.49 4.30
CA GLY A 106 0.07 20.35 3.64
C GLY A 106 1.52 19.88 3.81
N LEU A 107 1.79 19.06 4.83
CA LEU A 107 3.13 18.57 5.16
C LEU A 107 3.36 17.11 4.70
N THR A 108 2.37 16.49 4.06
CA THR A 108 2.50 15.14 3.52
C THR A 108 3.54 15.09 2.41
N GLY A 109 4.56 14.24 2.57
CA GLY A 109 5.77 14.21 1.73
C GLY A 109 6.87 15.20 2.14
N CYS A 110 6.57 16.11 3.07
CA CYS A 110 7.49 17.13 3.59
C CYS A 110 7.64 16.98 5.12
N GLY A 111 8.10 15.80 5.55
CA GLY A 111 8.25 15.43 6.97
C GLY A 111 7.10 14.59 7.54
N VAL A 112 5.94 14.53 6.88
CA VAL A 112 4.80 13.67 7.28
C VAL A 112 4.62 12.56 6.25
N PHE A 113 4.63 11.29 6.70
CA PHE A 113 4.56 10.11 5.83
C PHE A 113 3.56 9.08 6.36
N TYR A 114 2.82 8.45 5.44
CA TYR A 114 1.88 7.39 5.76
C TYR A 114 2.44 6.03 5.34
N GLY A 115 2.71 5.16 6.31
CA GLY A 115 3.05 3.76 6.09
C GLY A 115 4.40 3.45 5.43
N SER A 116 5.28 4.42 5.21
CA SER A 116 6.50 4.29 4.38
C SER A 116 7.81 4.57 5.13
N ALA A 117 7.96 4.08 6.37
CA ALA A 117 9.16 4.33 7.18
C ALA A 117 10.47 3.84 6.55
N LEU A 118 10.43 2.80 5.74
CA LEU A 118 11.63 2.18 5.17
C LEU A 118 12.29 3.04 4.07
N THR A 119 11.51 3.81 3.36
CA THR A 119 11.99 4.63 2.24
C THR A 119 12.71 5.88 2.73
N GLU A 120 12.24 6.43 3.85
CA GLU A 120 12.72 7.69 4.42
C GLU A 120 13.77 7.50 5.54
N ALA A 121 14.10 6.25 5.88
CA ALA A 121 14.97 5.95 7.03
C ALA A 121 16.36 6.58 6.92
N THR A 122 16.92 6.68 5.72
CA THR A 122 18.24 7.31 5.52
C THR A 122 18.18 8.81 5.82
N ALA A 123 17.10 9.47 5.45
CA ALA A 123 16.90 10.90 5.72
C ALA A 123 16.61 11.20 7.21
N CYS A 124 16.12 10.22 7.96
CA CYS A 124 15.87 10.31 9.40
C CYS A 124 17.14 10.12 10.26
N GLN A 125 18.29 9.85 9.64
CA GLN A 125 19.53 9.53 10.37
C GLN A 125 19.97 10.67 11.26
N GLY A 126 20.13 10.40 12.56
CA GLY A 126 20.53 11.41 13.57
C GLY A 126 19.43 12.38 14.01
N HIS A 127 18.22 12.22 13.51
CA HIS A 127 17.06 13.06 13.84
C HIS A 127 16.11 12.41 14.85
N ASP A 128 15.30 13.23 15.50
CA ASP A 128 14.19 12.79 16.34
C ASP A 128 12.97 12.45 15.46
N VAL A 129 12.40 11.26 15.63
CA VAL A 129 11.33 10.71 14.81
C VAL A 129 10.10 10.42 15.66
N TYR A 130 8.93 10.80 15.18
CA TYR A 130 7.65 10.48 15.80
C TYR A 130 6.86 9.48 14.95
N ILE A 131 6.18 8.55 15.60
CA ILE A 131 5.35 7.52 14.96
C ILE A 131 3.97 7.51 15.60
N VAL A 132 2.92 7.76 14.83
CA VAL A 132 1.53 7.57 15.27
C VAL A 132 1.10 6.16 14.95
N GLY A 133 0.81 5.36 15.98
CA GLY A 133 0.33 3.99 15.84
C GLY A 133 0.74 3.09 16.99
N GLY A 134 -0.05 2.07 17.26
CA GLY A 134 0.18 1.12 18.37
C GLY A 134 0.14 -0.35 17.95
N ALA A 135 0.05 -0.65 16.64
CA ALA A 135 0.02 -2.03 16.13
C ALA A 135 1.38 -2.46 15.56
N ASN A 136 1.49 -3.74 15.13
CA ASN A 136 2.73 -4.34 14.65
C ASN A 136 3.48 -3.50 13.60
N SER A 137 2.77 -2.88 12.65
CA SER A 137 3.42 -2.06 11.62
C SER A 137 4.13 -0.84 12.20
N ALA A 138 3.54 -0.18 13.20
CA ALA A 138 4.18 0.94 13.89
C ALA A 138 5.40 0.49 14.68
N GLY A 139 5.31 -0.64 15.38
CA GLY A 139 6.43 -1.21 16.15
C GLY A 139 7.58 -1.64 15.24
N GLN A 140 7.30 -2.32 14.14
CA GLN A 140 8.32 -2.70 13.15
C GLN A 140 9.02 -1.46 12.55
N ALA A 141 8.25 -0.41 12.25
CA ALA A 141 8.80 0.86 11.79
C ALA A 141 9.69 1.51 12.85
N ALA A 142 9.26 1.52 14.11
CA ALA A 142 10.03 2.07 15.22
C ALA A 142 11.38 1.35 15.37
N MET A 143 11.39 0.02 15.39
CA MET A 143 12.61 -0.77 15.50
C MET A 143 13.52 -0.60 14.29
N TYR A 144 12.96 -0.39 13.11
CA TYR A 144 13.75 -0.14 11.91
C TYR A 144 14.41 1.25 11.94
N LEU A 145 13.63 2.29 12.24
CA LEU A 145 14.10 3.68 12.29
C LEU A 145 15.09 3.92 13.45
N ALA A 146 14.91 3.24 14.58
CA ALA A 146 15.79 3.33 15.74
C ALA A 146 17.25 2.95 15.44
N ARG A 147 17.51 2.24 14.35
CA ARG A 147 18.89 1.88 13.94
C ARG A 147 19.73 3.07 13.50
N GLY A 148 19.10 4.16 13.07
CA GLY A 148 19.77 5.34 12.56
C GLY A 148 19.29 6.65 13.15
N ALA A 149 18.05 6.72 13.62
CA ALA A 149 17.48 7.89 14.26
C ALA A 149 18.14 8.17 15.61
N LYS A 150 18.21 9.44 15.99
CA LYS A 150 18.67 9.86 17.32
C LYS A 150 17.69 9.39 18.39
N SER A 151 16.40 9.57 18.18
CA SER A 151 15.33 9.02 19.01
C SER A 151 14.11 8.67 18.17
N VAL A 152 13.30 7.71 18.65
CA VAL A 152 12.01 7.35 18.08
C VAL A 152 10.96 7.38 19.18
N THR A 153 9.89 8.16 18.99
CA THR A 153 8.78 8.27 19.91
C THR A 153 7.50 7.71 19.29
N LEU A 154 6.96 6.62 19.86
CA LEU A 154 5.64 6.11 19.46
C LEU A 154 4.53 6.86 20.21
N LEU A 155 3.59 7.42 19.47
CA LEU A 155 2.37 8.05 19.96
C LEU A 155 1.22 7.04 19.87
N VAL A 156 0.77 6.56 21.01
CA VAL A 156 -0.22 5.48 21.12
C VAL A 156 -1.48 6.02 21.82
N ARG A 157 -2.60 6.07 21.10
CA ARG A 157 -3.88 6.53 21.64
C ARG A 157 -4.38 5.67 22.82
N GLY A 158 -4.13 4.38 22.75
CA GLY A 158 -4.53 3.42 23.79
C GLY A 158 -3.64 3.47 25.03
N PRO A 159 -4.04 2.74 26.10
CA PRO A 159 -3.31 2.73 27.36
C PRO A 159 -2.05 1.84 27.34
N SER A 160 -1.88 0.98 26.33
CA SER A 160 -0.71 0.11 26.22
C SER A 160 -0.49 -0.34 24.76
N LEU A 161 0.74 -0.81 24.45
CA LEU A 161 1.07 -1.46 23.18
C LEU A 161 0.50 -2.90 23.11
N SER A 162 0.45 -3.61 24.21
CA SER A 162 0.06 -5.02 24.29
C SER A 162 -1.35 -5.31 23.84
N ALA A 163 -2.21 -4.29 23.71
CA ALA A 163 -3.58 -4.44 23.21
C ALA A 163 -3.64 -4.76 21.69
N SER A 164 -2.59 -4.39 20.91
CA SER A 164 -2.62 -4.48 19.45
C SER A 164 -1.28 -4.82 18.80
N MET A 165 -0.24 -5.04 19.61
CA MET A 165 1.11 -5.38 19.16
C MET A 165 1.54 -6.73 19.75
N SER A 166 2.25 -7.53 18.96
CA SER A 166 2.78 -8.82 19.39
C SER A 166 3.82 -8.65 20.50
N HIS A 167 3.80 -9.57 21.47
CA HIS A 167 4.63 -9.52 22.68
C HIS A 167 6.13 -9.36 22.37
N TYR A 168 6.66 -10.12 21.40
CA TYR A 168 8.09 -10.03 21.06
C TYR A 168 8.50 -8.62 20.60
N LEU A 169 7.59 -7.91 19.91
CA LEU A 169 7.86 -6.58 19.39
C LEU A 169 7.77 -5.52 20.49
N VAL A 170 6.82 -5.69 21.42
CA VAL A 170 6.74 -4.87 22.63
C VAL A 170 8.04 -4.96 23.42
N GLN A 171 8.55 -6.16 23.62
CA GLN A 171 9.80 -6.40 24.32
C GLN A 171 11.00 -5.76 23.62
N GLN A 172 11.10 -5.89 22.30
CA GLN A 172 12.14 -5.20 21.53
C GLN A 172 12.10 -3.67 21.67
N ILE A 173 10.92 -3.10 21.72
CA ILE A 173 10.71 -1.64 21.91
C ILE A 173 11.14 -1.23 23.32
N GLU A 174 10.78 -1.99 24.33
CA GLU A 174 11.16 -1.74 25.73
C GLU A 174 12.67 -1.85 25.96
N ASP A 175 13.33 -2.76 25.26
CA ASP A 175 14.79 -2.98 25.35
C ASP A 175 15.60 -1.95 24.54
N ALA A 176 14.97 -1.20 23.63
CA ALA A 176 15.67 -0.25 22.76
C ALA A 176 15.91 1.11 23.45
N PRO A 177 17.17 1.52 23.67
CA PRO A 177 17.50 2.69 24.51
C PRO A 177 17.09 4.02 23.90
N ASN A 178 16.88 4.09 22.59
CA ASN A 178 16.47 5.29 21.87
C ASN A 178 15.03 5.24 21.37
N VAL A 179 14.21 4.30 21.87
CA VAL A 179 12.78 4.22 21.57
C VAL A 179 11.98 4.53 22.83
N SER A 180 11.03 5.42 22.71
CA SER A 180 10.10 5.78 23.78
C SER A 180 8.65 5.60 23.34
N VAL A 181 7.77 5.28 24.29
CA VAL A 181 6.34 5.08 24.04
C VAL A 181 5.53 6.07 24.89
N ARG A 182 4.72 6.87 24.23
CA ARG A 182 3.76 7.79 24.87
C ARG A 182 2.35 7.23 24.67
N THR A 183 1.88 6.50 25.65
CA THR A 183 0.49 5.97 25.70
C THR A 183 -0.50 7.07 26.08
N GLY A 184 -1.78 6.87 25.78
CA GLY A 184 -2.81 7.88 26.01
C GLY A 184 -2.58 9.19 25.25
N THR A 185 -1.72 9.20 24.23
CA THR A 185 -1.30 10.41 23.54
C THR A 185 -1.77 10.39 22.08
N VAL A 186 -2.31 11.51 21.62
CA VAL A 186 -2.74 11.71 20.24
C VAL A 186 -2.06 12.94 19.66
N LEU A 187 -1.87 12.90 18.35
CA LEU A 187 -1.48 14.08 17.59
C LEU A 187 -2.70 15.00 17.45
N GLU A 188 -2.58 16.24 17.85
CA GLU A 188 -3.63 17.26 17.72
C GLU A 188 -3.44 18.12 16.48
N SER A 189 -2.20 18.54 16.19
CA SER A 189 -1.87 19.30 14.96
C SER A 189 -0.39 19.16 14.62
N ALA A 190 -0.05 19.50 13.36
CA ALA A 190 1.31 19.59 12.86
C ALA A 190 1.59 21.00 12.32
N HIS A 191 2.81 21.49 12.52
CA HIS A 191 3.22 22.84 12.18
C HIS A 191 4.49 22.80 11.34
N GLY A 192 4.57 23.71 10.37
CA GLY A 192 5.68 23.89 9.47
C GLY A 192 5.26 24.64 8.21
N SER A 193 6.20 25.20 7.49
CA SER A 193 5.95 25.92 6.24
C SER A 193 6.28 25.07 5.01
N GLU A 194 7.54 24.75 4.80
CA GLU A 194 8.01 23.91 3.69
C GLU A 194 8.29 22.46 4.13
N HIS A 195 8.48 22.27 5.43
CA HIS A 195 8.75 20.98 6.06
C HIS A 195 8.12 20.96 7.45
N LEU A 196 7.93 19.76 8.01
CA LEU A 196 7.48 19.59 9.39
C LEU A 196 8.51 20.21 10.35
N GLU A 197 8.05 21.05 11.28
CA GLU A 197 8.89 21.73 12.27
C GLU A 197 8.48 21.34 13.69
N GLN A 198 7.17 21.27 13.97
CA GLN A 198 6.64 20.98 15.31
C GLN A 198 5.35 20.16 15.26
N LEU A 199 5.07 19.48 16.36
CA LEU A 199 3.82 18.76 16.61
C LEU A 199 3.18 19.26 17.91
N THR A 200 1.85 19.45 17.89
CA THR A 200 1.06 19.56 19.12
C THR A 200 0.55 18.19 19.50
N LEU A 201 0.96 17.70 20.65
CA LEU A 201 0.53 16.43 21.22
C LEU A 201 -0.50 16.69 22.32
N ARG A 202 -1.50 15.83 22.45
CA ARG A 202 -2.51 15.92 23.49
C ARG A 202 -2.62 14.62 24.27
N ASP A 203 -2.55 14.73 25.59
CA ASP A 203 -2.88 13.63 26.49
C ASP A 203 -4.40 13.44 26.53
N VAL A 204 -4.85 12.21 26.30
CA VAL A 204 -6.28 11.89 26.15
C VAL A 204 -7.02 12.00 27.48
N ALA A 205 -6.36 11.68 28.60
CA ALA A 205 -6.99 11.63 29.91
C ALA A 205 -7.12 13.01 30.56
N SER A 206 -6.05 13.81 30.49
CA SER A 206 -6.01 15.14 31.10
C SER A 206 -6.46 16.27 30.18
N GLY A 207 -6.43 16.03 28.86
CA GLY A 207 -6.61 17.06 27.83
C GLY A 207 -5.43 18.02 27.72
N HIS A 208 -4.34 17.81 28.46
CA HIS A 208 -3.15 18.66 28.43
C HIS A 208 -2.49 18.56 27.03
N THR A 209 -2.11 19.72 26.49
CA THR A 209 -1.41 19.83 25.23
C THR A 209 0.05 20.24 25.43
N GLU A 210 0.93 19.72 24.58
CA GLU A 210 2.35 19.98 24.58
C GLU A 210 2.82 20.22 23.15
N LEU A 211 3.64 21.24 22.93
CA LEU A 211 4.31 21.50 21.68
C LEU A 211 5.71 20.89 21.71
N VAL A 212 6.05 20.07 20.70
CA VAL A 212 7.34 19.41 20.58
C VAL A 212 7.97 19.69 19.22
N ASP A 213 9.28 19.84 19.17
CA ASP A 213 10.01 19.94 17.90
C ASP A 213 10.02 18.57 17.20
N ALA A 214 9.74 18.57 15.91
CA ALA A 214 9.66 17.35 15.12
C ALA A 214 9.93 17.66 13.64
N GLN A 215 10.82 16.91 13.03
CA GLN A 215 11.09 16.99 11.59
C GLN A 215 10.52 15.80 10.82
N TRP A 216 10.23 14.69 11.52
CA TRP A 216 9.80 13.44 10.92
C TRP A 216 8.63 12.85 11.70
N LEU A 217 7.52 12.67 11.01
CA LEU A 217 6.32 12.02 11.52
C LEU A 217 5.89 10.90 10.58
N PHE A 218 5.75 9.70 11.10
CA PHE A 218 5.22 8.55 10.39
C PHE A 218 3.87 8.12 10.97
N VAL A 219 2.89 7.94 10.10
CA VAL A 219 1.51 7.60 10.51
C VAL A 219 1.19 6.16 10.11
N PHE A 220 0.99 5.28 11.11
CA PHE A 220 0.69 3.86 10.97
C PHE A 220 -0.65 3.50 11.61
N ILE A 221 -1.73 4.15 11.17
CA ILE A 221 -3.10 3.92 11.67
C ILE A 221 -3.91 2.97 10.78
N GLY A 222 -3.23 2.28 9.86
CA GLY A 222 -3.77 1.26 8.99
C GLY A 222 -3.92 1.70 7.54
N ALA A 223 -3.91 0.69 6.68
CA ALA A 223 -4.23 0.82 5.26
C ALA A 223 -5.42 -0.07 4.95
N ALA A 224 -6.31 0.38 4.08
CA ALA A 224 -7.42 -0.40 3.58
C ALA A 224 -7.22 -0.66 2.08
N PRO A 225 -7.30 -1.92 1.62
CA PRO A 225 -7.23 -2.21 0.21
C PRO A 225 -8.47 -1.66 -0.52
N LEU A 226 -8.27 -1.18 -1.75
CA LEU A 226 -9.34 -0.64 -2.58
C LEU A 226 -10.05 -1.77 -3.33
N THR A 227 -10.71 -2.66 -2.60
CA THR A 227 -11.26 -3.93 -3.07
C THR A 227 -12.72 -4.18 -2.69
N SER A 228 -13.40 -3.23 -2.06
CA SER A 228 -14.79 -3.39 -1.60
C SER A 228 -15.76 -3.73 -2.74
N TRP A 229 -15.52 -3.20 -3.94
CA TRP A 229 -16.31 -3.43 -5.14
C TRP A 229 -16.20 -4.88 -5.70
N LEU A 230 -15.28 -5.68 -5.16
CA LEU A 230 -15.07 -7.11 -5.50
C LEU A 230 -15.84 -8.05 -4.57
N GLU A 231 -16.62 -7.52 -3.63
CA GLU A 231 -17.36 -8.33 -2.68
C GLU A 231 -18.31 -9.30 -3.39
N GLY A 232 -18.31 -10.56 -2.96
CA GLY A 232 -19.10 -11.63 -3.60
C GLY A 232 -18.50 -12.22 -4.88
N THR A 233 -17.47 -11.59 -5.47
CA THR A 233 -16.82 -12.11 -6.70
C THR A 233 -15.42 -12.65 -6.43
N VAL A 234 -14.58 -11.90 -5.72
CA VAL A 234 -13.19 -12.29 -5.44
C VAL A 234 -13.00 -12.49 -3.95
N LEU A 235 -12.36 -13.62 -3.57
CA LEU A 235 -12.07 -13.95 -2.18
C LEU A 235 -11.04 -12.98 -1.59
N ARG A 236 -11.33 -12.50 -0.39
CA ARG A 236 -10.52 -11.54 0.35
C ARG A 236 -10.27 -12.03 1.78
N ASP A 237 -9.17 -11.65 2.37
CA ASP A 237 -8.89 -11.92 3.78
C ASP A 237 -9.79 -11.07 4.71
N GLY A 238 -9.75 -11.33 6.02
CA GLY A 238 -10.53 -10.59 7.01
C GLY A 238 -10.22 -9.08 7.10
N ARG A 239 -9.19 -8.61 6.41
CA ARG A 239 -8.80 -7.20 6.29
C ARG A 239 -9.18 -6.60 4.94
N GLY A 240 -9.73 -7.41 4.03
CA GLY A 240 -10.16 -7.02 2.69
C GLY A 240 -9.09 -7.14 1.60
N PHE A 241 -7.90 -7.66 1.88
CA PHE A 241 -6.88 -7.92 0.84
C PHE A 241 -7.24 -9.13 0.00
N ILE A 242 -6.92 -9.08 -1.29
CA ILE A 242 -7.23 -10.14 -2.25
C ILE A 242 -6.33 -11.36 -2.00
N MET A 243 -6.96 -12.51 -1.82
CA MET A 243 -6.27 -13.79 -1.72
C MET A 243 -5.92 -14.33 -3.11
N ALA A 244 -4.74 -14.90 -3.27
CA ALA A 244 -4.27 -15.41 -4.56
C ALA A 244 -3.34 -16.61 -4.41
N GLY A 245 -3.32 -17.47 -5.40
CA GLY A 245 -2.41 -18.62 -5.48
C GLY A 245 -2.43 -19.49 -4.23
N PRO A 246 -1.29 -19.64 -3.53
CA PRO A 246 -1.20 -20.50 -2.35
C PRO A 246 -2.14 -20.13 -1.20
N ASP A 247 -2.51 -18.84 -1.07
CA ASP A 247 -3.43 -18.39 -0.01
C ASP A 247 -4.85 -18.98 -0.18
N LEU A 248 -5.20 -19.37 -1.40
CA LEU A 248 -6.47 -20.00 -1.75
C LEU A 248 -6.49 -21.51 -1.50
N THR A 249 -5.34 -22.10 -1.26
CA THR A 249 -5.16 -23.57 -1.17
C THR A 249 -4.46 -23.99 0.13
N PRO A 250 -4.92 -23.52 1.32
CA PRO A 250 -4.23 -23.78 2.59
C PRO A 250 -4.08 -25.29 2.89
N ASP A 251 -5.01 -26.10 2.41
CA ASP A 251 -5.02 -27.56 2.57
C ASP A 251 -4.56 -28.30 1.29
N GLY A 252 -3.92 -27.58 0.35
CA GLY A 252 -3.48 -28.12 -0.94
C GLY A 252 -4.62 -28.41 -1.92
N ARG A 253 -5.85 -27.96 -1.62
CA ARG A 253 -7.02 -28.12 -2.49
C ARG A 253 -7.44 -26.77 -3.07
N PRO A 254 -7.85 -26.74 -4.35
CA PRO A 254 -8.42 -25.54 -4.95
C PRO A 254 -9.67 -25.05 -4.21
N PRO A 255 -10.07 -23.77 -4.40
CA PRO A 255 -11.35 -23.26 -3.90
C PRO A 255 -12.54 -24.12 -4.36
N ALA A 256 -13.64 -24.11 -3.59
CA ALA A 256 -14.80 -25.00 -3.85
C ALA A 256 -15.42 -24.82 -5.26
N ASP A 257 -15.39 -23.59 -5.79
CA ASP A 257 -15.96 -23.24 -7.10
C ASP A 257 -14.89 -23.19 -8.22
N TRP A 258 -13.72 -23.80 -7.98
CA TRP A 258 -12.65 -23.87 -8.97
C TRP A 258 -12.87 -25.03 -9.93
N ASP A 259 -13.17 -24.75 -11.19
CA ASP A 259 -13.57 -25.69 -12.22
C ASP A 259 -12.45 -26.12 -13.20
N LEU A 260 -11.22 -25.65 -12.97
CA LEU A 260 -10.07 -26.00 -13.80
C LEU A 260 -9.29 -27.19 -13.22
N ASP A 261 -8.72 -28.04 -14.10
CA ASP A 261 -7.91 -29.22 -13.74
C ASP A 261 -6.56 -28.88 -13.09
N ARG A 262 -6.20 -27.61 -12.99
CA ARG A 262 -4.99 -27.09 -12.35
C ARG A 262 -5.31 -26.25 -11.12
N PRO A 263 -4.39 -26.11 -10.16
CA PRO A 263 -4.56 -25.13 -9.09
C PRO A 263 -4.44 -23.67 -9.63
N PRO A 264 -4.93 -22.67 -8.87
CA PRO A 264 -4.69 -21.27 -9.19
C PRO A 264 -3.19 -20.97 -9.34
N TYR A 265 -2.84 -20.17 -10.34
CA TYR A 265 -1.46 -19.67 -10.46
C TYR A 265 -1.11 -18.74 -9.30
N HIS A 266 0.18 -18.49 -9.07
CA HIS A 266 0.71 -17.77 -7.91
C HIS A 266 0.01 -16.43 -7.62
N LEU A 267 -0.36 -15.67 -8.64
CA LEU A 267 -1.08 -14.38 -8.51
C LEU A 267 -2.54 -14.45 -8.98
N GLU A 268 -3.05 -15.65 -9.30
CA GLU A 268 -4.42 -15.83 -9.74
C GLU A 268 -5.36 -15.90 -8.54
N THR A 269 -6.49 -15.21 -8.63
CA THR A 269 -7.54 -15.22 -7.60
C THR A 269 -8.37 -16.51 -7.67
N ASN A 270 -9.42 -16.62 -6.85
CA ASN A 270 -10.41 -17.68 -6.97
C ASN A 270 -11.23 -17.65 -8.27
N VAL A 271 -11.08 -16.60 -9.06
CA VAL A 271 -11.73 -16.46 -10.37
C VAL A 271 -10.69 -16.71 -11.47
N PRO A 272 -10.81 -17.80 -12.27
CA PRO A 272 -9.88 -18.07 -13.35
C PRO A 272 -9.70 -16.88 -14.29
N GLY A 273 -8.45 -16.55 -14.64
CA GLY A 273 -8.12 -15.41 -15.50
C GLY A 273 -8.20 -14.04 -14.82
N VAL A 274 -8.49 -13.97 -13.52
CA VAL A 274 -8.39 -12.74 -12.72
C VAL A 274 -7.18 -12.84 -11.81
N PHE A 275 -6.23 -11.94 -12.00
CA PHE A 275 -4.96 -11.87 -11.27
C PHE A 275 -4.92 -10.64 -10.36
N VAL A 276 -4.06 -10.67 -9.35
CA VAL A 276 -3.81 -9.53 -8.47
C VAL A 276 -2.31 -9.25 -8.37
N ALA A 277 -1.94 -7.97 -8.34
CA ALA A 277 -0.55 -7.54 -8.16
C ALA A 277 -0.47 -6.31 -7.25
N GLY A 278 0.62 -6.22 -6.48
CA GLY A 278 0.92 -5.10 -5.60
C GLY A 278 0.14 -5.09 -4.30
N ASP A 279 -0.06 -3.90 -3.75
CA ASP A 279 -0.48 -3.70 -2.37
C ASP A 279 -1.89 -4.20 -2.04
N ALA A 280 -2.75 -4.40 -3.05
CA ALA A 280 -4.09 -4.96 -2.88
C ALA A 280 -4.06 -6.46 -2.56
N ARG A 281 -2.97 -7.17 -2.88
CA ARG A 281 -2.81 -8.60 -2.59
C ARG A 281 -2.53 -8.84 -1.11
N SER A 282 -3.11 -9.89 -0.57
CA SER A 282 -2.80 -10.39 0.77
C SER A 282 -1.31 -10.70 0.89
N GLU A 283 -0.71 -10.36 2.04
CA GLU A 283 0.71 -10.56 2.36
C GLU A 283 1.71 -9.93 1.36
N SER A 284 1.29 -8.94 0.57
CA SER A 284 2.20 -8.21 -0.33
C SER A 284 3.25 -7.41 0.46
N ALA A 285 4.43 -7.22 -0.14
CA ALA A 285 5.54 -6.50 0.51
C ALA A 285 5.33 -4.97 0.60
N LYS A 286 4.28 -4.44 -0.02
CA LYS A 286 3.92 -3.00 -0.06
C LYS A 286 5.09 -2.10 -0.44
N ARG A 287 5.74 -2.44 -1.56
CA ARG A 287 6.86 -1.72 -2.16
C ARG A 287 6.65 -1.55 -3.66
N VAL A 288 7.06 -0.42 -4.20
CA VAL A 288 6.94 -0.14 -5.64
C VAL A 288 7.63 -1.21 -6.49
N ALA A 289 8.87 -1.60 -6.13
CA ALA A 289 9.60 -2.64 -6.85
C ALA A 289 8.89 -4.01 -6.81
N SER A 290 8.32 -4.39 -5.67
CA SER A 290 7.54 -5.63 -5.55
C SER A 290 6.27 -5.59 -6.41
N ALA A 291 5.52 -4.48 -6.37
CA ALA A 291 4.32 -4.31 -7.17
C ALA A 291 4.62 -4.38 -8.68
N VAL A 292 5.72 -3.78 -9.13
CA VAL A 292 6.18 -3.85 -10.53
C VAL A 292 6.58 -5.28 -10.91
N GLY A 293 7.31 -5.98 -10.02
CA GLY A 293 7.69 -7.39 -10.23
C GLY A 293 6.48 -8.32 -10.29
N GLU A 294 5.51 -8.15 -9.39
CA GLU A 294 4.26 -8.90 -9.42
C GLU A 294 3.45 -8.58 -10.69
N GLY A 295 3.41 -7.32 -11.13
CA GLY A 295 2.77 -6.94 -12.38
C GLY A 295 3.39 -7.61 -13.60
N ALA A 296 4.71 -7.73 -13.65
CA ALA A 296 5.41 -8.47 -14.71
C ALA A 296 5.08 -9.97 -14.66
N MET A 297 5.12 -10.57 -13.47
CA MET A 297 4.74 -11.97 -13.26
C MET A 297 3.29 -12.24 -13.64
N ALA A 298 2.36 -11.36 -13.26
CA ALA A 298 0.95 -11.48 -13.60
C ALA A 298 0.75 -11.54 -15.13
N VAL A 299 1.44 -10.71 -15.92
CA VAL A 299 1.37 -10.75 -17.39
C VAL A 299 1.85 -12.10 -17.93
N MET A 300 2.95 -12.64 -17.42
CA MET A 300 3.42 -13.98 -17.81
C MET A 300 2.36 -15.06 -17.52
N LEU A 301 1.68 -14.95 -16.37
CA LEU A 301 0.62 -15.88 -16.00
C LEU A 301 -0.65 -15.69 -16.84
N VAL A 302 -0.95 -14.46 -17.26
CA VAL A 302 -2.03 -14.17 -18.22
C VAL A 302 -1.77 -14.88 -19.54
N HIS A 303 -0.55 -14.84 -20.09
CA HIS A 303 -0.22 -15.58 -21.30
C HIS A 303 -0.50 -17.08 -21.15
N ARG A 304 -0.05 -17.68 -20.05
CA ARG A 304 -0.31 -19.12 -19.77
C ARG A 304 -1.81 -19.42 -19.65
N TYR A 305 -2.58 -18.53 -19.05
CA TYR A 305 -4.02 -18.68 -18.96
C TYR A 305 -4.68 -18.64 -20.33
N LEU A 306 -4.32 -17.66 -21.15
CA LEU A 306 -4.89 -17.49 -22.51
C LEU A 306 -4.54 -18.62 -23.48
N GLU A 307 -3.41 -19.31 -23.27
CA GLU A 307 -3.03 -20.50 -24.05
C GLU A 307 -3.91 -21.73 -23.73
N GLN A 308 -4.59 -21.72 -22.58
CA GLN A 308 -5.41 -22.84 -22.08
C GLN A 308 -6.92 -22.56 -22.17
N SER A 309 -7.32 -21.37 -22.61
CA SER A 309 -8.72 -20.89 -22.61
C SER A 309 -9.41 -21.13 -23.94
#